data_d5e27b262edbecfe0c22f957c9870c3e
#
_entry.id   d5e27b262edbecfe0c22f957c9870c3e
#
_cell.length_a   1.000
_cell.length_b   1.000
_cell.length_c   1.000
_cell.angle_alpha   90.00
_cell.angle_beta   90.00
_cell.angle_gamma   90.00
#
_symmetry.space_group_name_H-M   'P 1'
#
loop_
_entity.id
_entity.type
_entity.pdbx_description
1 polymer ?
#
loop_
_entity_poly.entity_id
_entity_poly.type
_entity_poly.pdbx_seq_one_letter_code
_entity_poly.pdbx_strand_id
1 'polypeptide(L)'
;MLDFQLISGLDKLMHFLGFAGVSVSIGIFLLIISGPDGVKQQLKIVWLALVTVGIIEEYRQFLDPGRSAEFLDAVANMVGVSVGVGITLGLFYLVANKQRIFSSVFRLYPMFLMMLLLGLLYINERPFLKEEVSFQERVRSLATLIGF
;
A
#
# COMPACT_ATOMS: atom_id res chain seq x y z
N MET A 1 27.10 17.83 17.73
CA MET A 1 26.83 18.27 16.35
C MET A 1 25.83 17.38 15.58
N LEU A 2 25.69 16.11 15.97
CA LEU A 2 24.71 15.18 15.40
C LEU A 2 23.25 15.51 15.78
N ASP A 3 23.03 16.11 16.96
CA ASP A 3 21.67 16.34 17.48
C ASP A 3 20.89 17.41 16.72
N PHE A 4 21.54 18.45 16.20
CA PHE A 4 20.85 19.54 15.51
C PHE A 4 20.30 19.13 14.15
N GLN A 5 21.05 18.33 13.38
CA GLN A 5 20.56 17.81 12.07
C GLN A 5 19.45 16.78 12.25
N LEU A 6 19.49 16.01 13.33
CA LEU A 6 18.47 15.02 13.64
C LEU A 6 17.16 15.69 14.08
N ILE A 7 17.24 16.74 14.91
CA ILE A 7 16.09 17.53 15.38
C ILE A 7 15.43 18.25 14.20
N SER A 8 16.21 18.91 13.34
CA SER A 8 15.70 19.59 12.14
C SER A 8 15.04 18.60 11.15
N GLY A 9 15.57 17.40 11.01
CA GLY A 9 14.96 16.36 10.18
C GLY A 9 13.65 15.82 10.74
N LEU A 10 13.55 15.66 12.06
CA LEU A 10 12.34 15.23 12.75
C LEU A 10 11.23 16.29 12.66
N ASP A 11 11.57 17.55 12.75
CA ASP A 11 10.59 18.66 12.62
C ASP A 11 9.91 18.61 11.23
N LYS A 12 10.69 18.55 10.16
CA LYS A 12 10.19 18.40 8.79
C LYS A 12 9.33 17.14 8.58
N LEU A 13 9.72 16.06 9.20
CA LEU A 13 8.92 14.83 9.16
C LEU A 13 7.58 15.00 9.87
N MET A 14 7.54 15.71 11.00
CA MET A 14 6.31 16.00 11.74
C MET A 14 5.38 16.91 10.93
N HIS A 15 5.88 17.94 10.29
CA HIS A 15 5.13 18.78 9.36
C HIS A 15 4.54 17.95 8.20
N PHE A 16 5.36 17.17 7.54
CA PHE A 16 4.92 16.29 6.46
C PHE A 16 3.83 15.30 6.92
N LEU A 17 4.05 14.56 8.00
CA LEU A 17 3.11 13.54 8.49
C LEU A 17 1.81 14.17 9.01
N GLY A 18 1.89 15.31 9.69
CA GLY A 18 0.74 16.05 10.18
C GLY A 18 -0.19 16.46 9.05
N PHE A 19 0.35 17.15 8.04
CA PHE A 19 -0.43 17.60 6.90
C PHE A 19 -0.88 16.46 5.98
N ALA A 20 -0.10 15.40 5.84
CA ALA A 20 -0.52 14.19 5.13
C ALA A 20 -1.69 13.51 5.84
N GLY A 21 -1.61 13.33 7.16
CA GLY A 21 -2.66 12.72 7.97
C GLY A 21 -3.97 13.51 7.93
N VAL A 22 -3.91 14.83 8.10
CA VAL A 22 -5.08 15.71 8.01
C VAL A 22 -5.70 15.62 6.60
N SER A 23 -4.88 15.67 5.56
CA SER A 23 -5.34 15.61 4.17
C SER A 23 -6.02 14.28 3.85
N VAL A 24 -5.45 13.14 4.28
CA VAL A 24 -6.08 11.81 4.13
C VAL A 24 -7.39 11.74 4.88
N SER A 25 -7.44 12.23 6.13
CA SER A 25 -8.65 12.19 6.97
C SER A 25 -9.81 12.97 6.34
N ILE A 26 -9.55 14.21 5.89
CA ILE A 26 -10.55 15.02 5.17
C ILE A 26 -10.94 14.32 3.86
N GLY A 27 -9.97 13.78 3.13
CA GLY A 27 -10.20 13.09 1.88
C GLY A 27 -11.11 11.87 2.04
N ILE A 28 -10.86 11.02 3.05
CA ILE A 28 -11.73 9.86 3.36
C ILE A 28 -13.13 10.34 3.75
N PHE A 29 -13.23 11.37 4.58
CA PHE A 29 -14.53 11.95 4.95
C PHE A 29 -15.32 12.41 3.71
N LEU A 30 -14.66 13.10 2.78
CA LEU A 30 -15.28 13.52 1.51
C LEU A 30 -15.70 12.33 0.64
N LEU A 31 -14.91 11.25 0.60
CA LEU A 31 -15.28 10.02 -0.11
C LEU A 31 -16.58 9.42 0.41
N ILE A 32 -16.81 9.51 1.73
CA ILE A 32 -18.00 8.94 2.37
C ILE A 32 -19.25 9.79 2.07
N ILE A 33 -19.12 11.14 2.11
CA ILE A 33 -20.31 12.01 2.06
C ILE A 33 -20.66 12.53 0.66
N SER A 34 -19.70 12.70 -0.24
CA SER A 34 -19.92 13.42 -1.51
C SER A 34 -20.16 12.53 -2.71
N GLY A 35 -19.97 11.23 -2.58
CA GLY A 35 -20.04 10.32 -3.72
C GLY A 35 -18.95 10.56 -4.79
N PRO A 36 -18.94 9.74 -5.86
CA PRO A 36 -17.82 9.70 -6.80
C PRO A 36 -17.66 10.96 -7.67
N ASP A 37 -18.76 11.67 -7.98
CA ASP A 37 -18.71 12.77 -8.94
C ASP A 37 -18.21 14.09 -8.35
N GLY A 38 -18.45 14.34 -7.06
CA GLY A 38 -18.04 15.57 -6.35
C GLY A 38 -16.63 15.55 -5.78
N VAL A 39 -16.12 14.38 -5.44
CA VAL A 39 -14.87 14.20 -4.67
C VAL A 39 -13.66 14.86 -5.33
N LYS A 40 -13.47 14.69 -6.62
CA LYS A 40 -12.31 15.26 -7.33
C LYS A 40 -12.26 16.79 -7.26
N GLN A 41 -13.40 17.45 -7.39
CA GLN A 41 -13.49 18.91 -7.30
C GLN A 41 -13.21 19.37 -5.86
N GLN A 42 -13.78 18.70 -4.88
CA GLN A 42 -13.59 19.02 -3.47
C GLN A 42 -12.15 18.80 -3.01
N LEU A 43 -11.49 17.72 -3.48
CA LEU A 43 -10.09 17.45 -3.17
C LEU A 43 -9.14 18.55 -3.69
N LYS A 44 -9.45 19.19 -4.84
CA LYS A 44 -8.70 20.36 -5.31
C LYS A 44 -8.82 21.53 -4.35
N ILE A 45 -10.02 21.78 -3.85
CA ILE A 45 -10.28 22.86 -2.89
C ILE A 45 -9.56 22.56 -1.56
N VAL A 46 -9.64 21.33 -1.07
CA VAL A 46 -8.94 20.88 0.14
C VAL A 46 -7.43 21.04 -0.01
N TRP A 47 -6.88 20.63 -1.15
CA TRP A 47 -5.45 20.80 -1.43
C TRP A 47 -5.02 22.26 -1.33
N LEU A 48 -5.74 23.17 -2.02
CA LEU A 48 -5.44 24.60 -1.98
C LEU A 48 -5.58 25.16 -0.55
N ALA A 49 -6.64 24.80 0.15
CA ALA A 49 -6.89 25.27 1.52
C ALA A 49 -5.78 24.81 2.48
N LEU A 50 -5.43 23.52 2.47
CA LEU A 50 -4.42 22.96 3.36
C LEU A 50 -3.00 23.47 3.03
N VAL A 51 -2.65 23.63 1.76
CA VAL A 51 -1.38 24.26 1.38
C VAL A 51 -1.32 25.70 1.88
N THR A 52 -2.40 26.47 1.74
CA THR A 52 -2.48 27.83 2.26
C THR A 52 -2.33 27.86 3.78
N VAL A 53 -3.02 26.96 4.49
CA VAL A 53 -2.89 26.83 5.95
C VAL A 53 -1.45 26.46 6.33
N GLY A 54 -0.80 25.55 5.61
CA GLY A 54 0.60 25.18 5.84
C GLY A 54 1.56 26.36 5.70
N ILE A 55 1.35 27.22 4.71
CA ILE A 55 2.15 28.44 4.54
C ILE A 55 1.86 29.46 5.67
N ILE A 56 0.59 29.64 6.03
CA ILE A 56 0.21 30.54 7.13
C ILE A 56 0.81 30.08 8.47
N GLU A 57 0.89 28.76 8.69
CA GLU A 57 1.48 28.21 9.90
C GLU A 57 2.95 28.60 10.04
N GLU A 58 3.72 28.64 8.94
CA GLU A 58 5.11 29.12 8.97
C GLU A 58 5.20 30.62 9.34
N TYR A 59 4.30 31.45 8.83
CA TYR A 59 4.22 32.86 9.24
C TYR A 59 3.84 32.99 10.72
N ARG A 60 2.94 32.15 11.23
CA ARG A 60 2.58 32.12 12.65
C ARG A 60 3.79 31.73 13.51
N GLN A 61 4.59 30.75 13.10
CA GLN A 61 5.80 30.34 13.80
C GLN A 61 6.85 31.44 13.82
N PHE A 62 6.98 32.22 12.74
CA PHE A 62 7.87 33.40 12.72
C PHE A 62 7.52 34.44 13.78
N LEU A 63 6.26 34.56 14.17
CA LEU A 63 5.80 35.48 15.20
C LEU A 63 5.96 34.95 16.62
N ASP A 64 6.32 33.69 16.79
CA ASP A 64 6.48 33.00 18.07
C ASP A 64 7.92 33.14 18.57
N PRO A 65 8.17 33.80 19.76
CA PRO A 65 9.51 33.92 20.30
C PRO A 65 10.17 32.54 20.54
N GLY A 66 11.28 32.29 19.88
CA GLY A 66 12.02 31.04 20.00
C GLY A 66 11.78 30.02 18.88
N ARG A 67 10.93 30.33 17.91
CA ARG A 67 10.77 29.57 16.66
C ARG A 67 11.26 30.36 15.46
N SER A 68 11.75 29.65 14.45
CA SER A 68 12.11 30.21 13.14
C SER A 68 11.18 29.66 12.09
N ALA A 69 10.68 30.52 11.20
CA ALA A 69 10.00 30.05 10.01
C ALA A 69 11.02 29.44 9.03
N GLU A 70 10.80 28.22 8.62
CA GLU A 70 11.67 27.54 7.66
C GLU A 70 10.91 27.28 6.35
N PHE A 71 11.49 27.73 5.23
CA PHE A 71 10.91 27.46 3.90
C PHE A 71 10.75 25.97 3.62
N LEU A 72 11.67 25.12 4.13
CA LEU A 72 11.59 23.67 3.95
C LEU A 72 10.43 23.04 4.71
N ASP A 73 9.94 23.66 5.79
CA ASP A 73 8.78 23.15 6.52
C ASP A 73 7.50 23.48 5.77
N ALA A 74 7.40 24.65 5.12
CA ALA A 74 6.33 24.92 4.18
C ALA A 74 6.31 23.94 3.00
N VAL A 75 7.48 23.57 2.48
CA VAL A 75 7.60 22.55 1.44
C VAL A 75 7.18 21.17 1.97
N ALA A 76 7.57 20.79 3.18
CA ALA A 76 7.18 19.53 3.81
C ALA A 76 5.66 19.47 4.00
N ASN A 77 5.01 20.57 4.43
CA ASN A 77 3.56 20.71 4.53
C ASN A 77 2.89 20.48 3.16
N MET A 78 3.36 21.16 2.12
CA MET A 78 2.81 21.04 0.76
C MET A 78 2.96 19.62 0.20
N VAL A 79 4.11 18.98 0.39
CA VAL A 79 4.34 17.61 -0.03
C VAL A 79 3.44 16.64 0.74
N GLY A 80 3.29 16.85 2.07
CA GLY A 80 2.39 16.08 2.91
C GLY A 80 0.94 16.13 2.41
N VAL A 81 0.42 17.34 2.16
CA VAL A 81 -0.93 17.53 1.58
C VAL A 81 -1.05 16.81 0.24
N SER A 82 -0.06 16.94 -0.64
CA SER A 82 -0.08 16.34 -1.97
C SER A 82 -0.11 14.82 -1.92
N VAL A 83 0.69 14.22 -1.03
CA VAL A 83 0.69 12.78 -0.78
C VAL A 83 -0.65 12.33 -0.22
N GLY A 84 -1.22 13.04 0.77
CA GLY A 84 -2.51 12.69 1.35
C GLY A 84 -3.66 12.76 0.34
N VAL A 85 -3.71 13.79 -0.50
CA VAL A 85 -4.69 13.88 -1.61
C VAL A 85 -4.46 12.76 -2.62
N GLY A 86 -3.20 12.43 -2.95
CA GLY A 86 -2.84 11.34 -3.84
C GLY A 86 -3.32 9.97 -3.33
N ILE A 87 -3.14 9.70 -2.03
CA ILE A 87 -3.66 8.49 -1.38
C ILE A 87 -5.18 8.43 -1.49
N THR A 88 -5.88 9.54 -1.20
CA THR A 88 -7.34 9.61 -1.30
C THR A 88 -7.83 9.37 -2.73
N LEU A 89 -7.18 9.96 -3.73
CA LEU A 89 -7.50 9.71 -5.14
C LEU A 89 -7.25 8.26 -5.54
N GLY A 90 -6.19 7.63 -5.03
CA GLY A 90 -5.93 6.21 -5.20
C GLY A 90 -7.04 5.35 -4.61
N LEU A 91 -7.46 5.62 -3.37
CA LEU A 91 -8.59 4.94 -2.73
C LEU A 91 -9.89 5.13 -3.52
N PHE A 92 -10.16 6.35 -3.96
CA PHE A 92 -11.31 6.64 -4.84
C PHE A 92 -11.28 5.77 -6.09
N TYR A 93 -10.15 5.70 -6.78
CA TYR A 93 -9.98 4.88 -7.98
C TYR A 93 -10.20 3.38 -7.69
N LEU A 94 -9.66 2.88 -6.58
CA LEU A 94 -9.85 1.48 -6.16
C LEU A 94 -11.33 1.18 -5.89
N VAL A 95 -12.04 2.07 -5.17
CA VAL A 95 -13.47 1.90 -4.87
C VAL A 95 -14.32 1.99 -6.12
N ALA A 96 -14.07 2.99 -6.97
CA ALA A 96 -14.83 3.20 -8.21
C ALA A 96 -14.64 2.05 -9.22
N ASN A 97 -13.46 1.44 -9.25
CA ASN A 97 -13.13 0.37 -10.20
C ASN A 97 -13.02 -1.02 -9.55
N LYS A 98 -13.56 -1.20 -8.34
CA LYS A 98 -13.41 -2.44 -7.56
C LYS A 98 -13.74 -3.71 -8.35
N GLN A 99 -14.82 -3.72 -9.12
CA GLN A 99 -15.22 -4.90 -9.89
C GLN A 99 -14.23 -5.21 -11.02
N ARG A 100 -13.72 -4.19 -11.70
CA ARG A 100 -12.75 -4.35 -12.78
C ARG A 100 -11.39 -4.83 -12.25
N ILE A 101 -10.95 -4.25 -11.15
CA ILE A 101 -9.69 -4.63 -10.48
C ILE A 101 -9.81 -6.05 -9.96
N PHE A 102 -10.90 -6.39 -9.26
CA PHE A 102 -11.16 -7.72 -8.72
C PHE A 102 -11.18 -8.78 -9.83
N SER A 103 -11.91 -8.53 -10.92
CA SER A 103 -11.94 -9.42 -12.08
C SER A 103 -10.56 -9.63 -12.70
N SER A 104 -9.73 -8.58 -12.80
CA SER A 104 -8.37 -8.68 -13.34
C SER A 104 -7.45 -9.48 -12.42
N VAL A 105 -7.52 -9.25 -11.11
CA VAL A 105 -6.75 -10.00 -10.11
C VAL A 105 -7.16 -11.48 -10.14
N PHE A 106 -8.46 -11.78 -10.16
CA PHE A 106 -8.94 -13.16 -10.23
C PHE A 106 -8.52 -13.88 -11.51
N ARG A 107 -8.37 -13.17 -12.62
CA ARG A 107 -7.86 -13.75 -13.88
C ARG A 107 -6.35 -14.07 -13.80
N LEU A 108 -5.57 -13.22 -13.12
CA LEU A 108 -4.12 -13.40 -12.99
C LEU A 108 -3.74 -14.36 -11.86
N TYR A 109 -4.60 -14.48 -10.83
CA TYR A 109 -4.34 -15.30 -9.66
C TYR A 109 -4.05 -16.79 -9.97
N PRO A 110 -4.80 -17.48 -10.85
CA PRO A 110 -4.47 -18.85 -11.23
C PRO A 110 -3.11 -18.97 -11.91
N MET A 111 -2.73 -18.00 -12.75
CA MET A 111 -1.42 -17.99 -13.39
C MET A 111 -0.30 -17.84 -12.35
N PHE A 112 -0.49 -16.98 -11.37
CA PHE A 112 0.46 -16.79 -10.27
C PHE A 112 0.58 -18.05 -9.41
N LEU A 113 -0.56 -18.71 -9.07
CA LEU A 113 -0.57 -19.98 -8.37
C LEU A 113 0.15 -21.08 -9.15
N MET A 114 -0.12 -21.18 -10.45
CA MET A 114 0.57 -22.15 -11.33
C MET A 114 2.08 -21.90 -11.34
N MET A 115 2.51 -20.64 -11.41
CA MET A 115 3.93 -20.29 -11.35
C MET A 115 4.57 -20.72 -10.01
N LEU A 116 3.88 -20.48 -8.89
CA LEU A 116 4.36 -20.92 -7.57
C LEU A 116 4.42 -22.45 -7.46
N LEU A 117 3.41 -23.17 -7.98
CA LEU A 117 3.40 -24.64 -7.98
C LEU A 117 4.51 -25.21 -8.85
N LEU A 118 4.75 -24.65 -10.04
CA LEU A 118 5.86 -25.05 -10.90
C LEU A 118 7.22 -24.75 -10.24
N GLY A 119 7.35 -23.62 -9.56
CA GLY A 119 8.54 -23.30 -8.77
C GLY A 119 8.76 -24.31 -7.65
N LEU A 120 7.71 -24.66 -6.91
CA LEU A 120 7.76 -25.67 -5.86
C LEU A 120 8.10 -27.05 -6.42
N LEU A 121 7.54 -27.41 -7.58
CA LEU A 121 7.87 -28.65 -8.30
C LEU A 121 9.34 -28.68 -8.69
N TYR A 122 9.89 -27.58 -9.19
CA TYR A 122 11.28 -27.46 -9.60
C TYR A 122 12.25 -27.64 -8.42
N ILE A 123 11.94 -27.10 -7.24
CA ILE A 123 12.78 -27.23 -6.04
C ILE A 123 12.46 -28.45 -5.19
N ASN A 124 11.51 -29.31 -5.63
CA ASN A 124 11.13 -30.49 -4.88
C ASN A 124 12.20 -31.58 -5.00
N GLU A 125 12.91 -31.82 -3.91
CA GLU A 125 13.95 -32.87 -3.82
C GLU A 125 13.37 -34.25 -3.48
N ARG A 126 12.09 -34.32 -3.12
CA ARG A 126 11.45 -35.58 -2.74
C ARG A 126 10.65 -36.14 -3.92
N PRO A 127 10.89 -37.40 -4.36
CA PRO A 127 10.08 -38.00 -5.40
C PRO A 127 8.62 -38.11 -4.97
N PHE A 128 7.69 -37.74 -5.87
CA PHE A 128 6.23 -37.80 -5.62
C PHE A 128 5.71 -39.22 -5.41
N LEU A 129 6.38 -40.18 -6.02
CA LEU A 129 6.10 -41.59 -5.89
C LEU A 129 7.36 -42.25 -5.39
N LYS A 130 7.33 -42.73 -4.15
CA LYS A 130 8.21 -43.80 -3.75
C LYS A 130 7.65 -45.05 -4.41
N GLU A 131 8.25 -45.46 -5.49
CA GLU A 131 8.04 -46.78 -6.04
C GLU A 131 8.68 -47.81 -5.09
N GLU A 132 8.05 -47.99 -3.92
CA GLU A 132 8.57 -48.93 -2.90
C GLU A 132 8.30 -50.40 -3.25
N VAL A 133 7.43 -50.68 -4.23
CA VAL A 133 7.12 -52.07 -4.64
C VAL A 133 7.00 -52.08 -6.15
N SER A 134 7.91 -52.81 -6.80
CA SER A 134 7.83 -52.99 -8.23
C SER A 134 6.51 -53.67 -8.59
N PHE A 135 5.95 -53.33 -9.74
CA PHE A 135 4.71 -53.95 -10.24
C PHE A 135 4.79 -55.46 -10.23
N GLN A 136 5.97 -56.02 -10.50
CA GLN A 136 6.23 -57.45 -10.45
C GLN A 136 6.07 -58.04 -9.03
N GLU A 137 6.48 -57.34 -7.99
CA GLU A 137 6.29 -57.81 -6.62
C GLU A 137 4.82 -57.76 -6.18
N ARG A 138 4.06 -56.80 -6.62
CA ARG A 138 2.59 -56.73 -6.40
C ARG A 138 1.88 -57.86 -7.10
N VAL A 139 2.25 -58.18 -8.35
CA VAL A 139 1.68 -59.31 -9.09
C VAL A 139 2.06 -60.62 -8.42
N ARG A 140 3.31 -60.78 -7.95
CA ARG A 140 3.77 -61.98 -7.23
C ARG A 140 3.04 -62.15 -5.90
N SER A 141 2.86 -61.12 -5.12
CA SER A 141 2.11 -61.19 -3.86
C SER A 141 0.63 -61.52 -4.08
N LEU A 142 0.02 -61.04 -5.15
CA LEU A 142 -1.34 -61.43 -5.53
C LEU A 142 -1.42 -62.90 -6.00
N ALA A 143 -0.47 -63.35 -6.78
CA ALA A 143 -0.40 -64.75 -7.23
C ALA A 143 -0.27 -65.72 -6.06
N THR A 144 0.57 -65.42 -5.07
CA THR A 144 0.70 -66.23 -3.85
C THR A 144 -0.54 -66.21 -2.96
N LEU A 145 -1.33 -65.11 -2.99
CA LEU A 145 -2.59 -64.99 -2.25
C LEU A 145 -3.72 -65.82 -2.87
N ILE A 146 -3.66 -66.06 -4.18
CA ILE A 146 -4.64 -66.86 -4.97
C ILE A 146 -4.25 -68.37 -5.08
N GLY A 147 -3.10 -68.74 -4.52
CA GLY A 147 -2.70 -70.14 -4.45
C GLY A 147 -2.07 -70.67 -5.72
N PHE A 148 -1.42 -69.82 -6.53
CA PHE A 148 -0.56 -70.20 -7.66
C PHE A 148 0.90 -69.97 -7.34
#